data_2216901706eada4807baef581f38566e
#
_entry.id   2216901706eada4807baef581f38566e
#
_cell.length_a   1.000
_cell.length_b   1.000
_cell.length_c   1.000
_cell.angle_alpha   90.00
_cell.angle_beta   90.00
_cell.angle_gamma   90.00
#
_symmetry.space_group_name_H-M   'P 1'
#
loop_
_entity.id
_entity.type
_entity.pdbx_description
1 polymer ?
#
loop_
_entity_poly.entity_id
_entity_poly.type
_entity_poly.pdbx_seq_one_letter_code
_entity_poly.pdbx_strand_id
1 'polypeptide(L)'
;MEVKAMGERVAVIGGGVAGLTAAYLLRGKYEVTLYEKDGRLGGNAHTISTRDGLSFDIAAAVFGKNSYANFHRLLKELNVETCNFNGGGVTWRNLDSRETAGIAWTWRGLRAQRFAMFAPGTFYAILKSFANMGRGKRLFEEGKLEGLSMREALKLLPPFDRDALRLHLFVLCLVSSMYYEDVMEGPASYFFGKMIAHRDFFLNPVFGLFQAAGNTKSYVDALASRSHAKVILNSRIKSVGRTEKGVTVRMDDGSGERFDKVIFACNADQALRLLEQPTADERRLLGAWRYQDGPIVVHKDRSSFPEQERYVLFTFLYTEREGKTHTSVNGHIRSLRSVPDDCPCISSQHPNFPIAPDLIEFKKVFRTPIYDRASVAAIRELPSLNGKLNTYYCGSHFGFGLHEDCVNSAAAAARMLGVEWGRA
;
A
#
# COMPACT_ATOMS: atom_id res chain seq x y z
N MET A 1 16.64 28.75 36.93
CA MET A 1 15.82 28.31 35.78
C MET A 1 16.79 28.04 34.63
N GLU A 2 17.16 26.79 34.44
CA GLU A 2 17.93 26.41 33.25
C GLU A 2 17.07 26.67 32.01
N VAL A 3 17.55 27.52 31.11
CA VAL A 3 16.99 27.67 29.77
C VAL A 3 17.24 26.34 29.06
N LYS A 4 16.20 25.48 29.02
CA LYS A 4 16.20 24.26 28.23
C LYS A 4 16.56 24.72 26.81
N ALA A 5 17.74 24.33 26.32
CA ALA A 5 18.13 24.62 24.94
C ALA A 5 16.96 24.19 24.04
N MET A 6 16.43 25.12 23.26
CA MET A 6 15.35 24.82 22.30
C MET A 6 15.87 23.72 21.40
N GLY A 7 15.19 22.59 21.35
CA GLY A 7 15.56 21.45 20.49
C GLY A 7 15.56 21.88 19.02
N GLU A 8 16.43 21.28 18.20
CA GLU A 8 16.38 21.49 16.75
C GLU A 8 14.96 21.21 16.21
N ARG A 9 14.50 22.06 15.30
CA ARG A 9 13.15 22.03 14.73
C ARG A 9 13.13 21.28 13.41
N VAL A 10 12.21 20.31 13.28
CA VAL A 10 12.05 19.49 12.08
C VAL A 10 10.65 19.66 11.51
N ALA A 11 10.57 20.02 10.22
CA ALA A 11 9.32 19.96 9.47
C ALA A 11 9.16 18.56 8.87
N VAL A 12 8.02 17.91 9.08
CA VAL A 12 7.61 16.67 8.41
C VAL A 12 6.47 16.99 7.46
N ILE A 13 6.64 16.74 6.15
CA ILE A 13 5.66 17.06 5.12
C ILE A 13 5.00 15.78 4.63
N GLY A 14 3.74 15.58 5.00
CA GLY A 14 2.93 14.40 4.74
C GLY A 14 2.57 13.64 6.02
N GLY A 15 1.27 13.57 6.32
CA GLY A 15 0.70 12.91 7.51
C GLY A 15 0.29 11.45 7.29
N GLY A 16 0.89 10.76 6.30
CA GLY A 16 0.75 9.32 6.11
C GLY A 16 1.55 8.51 7.13
N VAL A 17 1.50 7.17 7.02
CA VAL A 17 2.19 6.27 7.96
C VAL A 17 3.69 6.57 8.07
N ALA A 18 4.36 6.89 6.96
CA ALA A 18 5.79 7.22 6.98
C ALA A 18 6.08 8.50 7.77
N GLY A 19 5.33 9.59 7.54
CA GLY A 19 5.52 10.85 8.24
C GLY A 19 5.17 10.77 9.72
N LEU A 20 4.07 10.08 10.05
CA LEU A 20 3.68 9.82 11.43
C LEU A 20 4.73 8.97 12.17
N THR A 21 5.29 7.95 11.51
CA THR A 21 6.37 7.14 12.09
C THR A 21 7.64 7.99 12.29
N ALA A 22 8.02 8.81 11.32
CA ALA A 22 9.16 9.71 11.46
C ALA A 22 8.97 10.68 12.64
N ALA A 23 7.80 11.33 12.73
CA ALA A 23 7.47 12.23 13.84
C ALA A 23 7.51 11.49 15.20
N TYR A 24 6.94 10.28 15.27
CA TYR A 24 6.98 9.45 16.48
C TYR A 24 8.41 9.11 16.90
N LEU A 25 9.27 8.71 15.98
CA LEU A 25 10.65 8.37 16.29
C LEU A 25 11.47 9.58 16.77
N LEU A 26 11.22 10.74 16.22
CA LEU A 26 11.96 11.98 16.53
C LEU A 26 11.53 12.69 17.82
N ARG A 27 10.40 12.32 18.43
CA ARG A 27 9.72 13.00 19.55
C ARG A 27 10.57 13.29 20.78
N GLY A 28 11.63 12.56 21.01
CA GLY A 28 12.48 12.74 22.21
C GLY A 28 13.68 13.66 21.98
N LYS A 29 13.97 14.00 20.72
CA LYS A 29 15.18 14.77 20.35
C LYS A 29 14.88 16.07 19.62
N TYR A 30 13.78 16.12 18.86
CA TYR A 30 13.43 17.23 17.98
C TYR A 30 12.06 17.82 18.32
N GLU A 31 11.90 19.12 18.03
CA GLU A 31 10.60 19.77 17.98
C GLU A 31 10.00 19.56 16.60
N VAL A 32 9.00 18.69 16.49
CA VAL A 32 8.44 18.28 15.20
C VAL A 32 7.17 19.06 14.88
N THR A 33 7.11 19.65 13.68
CA THR A 33 5.87 20.16 13.08
C THR A 33 5.52 19.28 11.88
N LEU A 34 4.34 18.64 11.91
CA LEU A 34 3.84 17.79 10.85
C LEU A 34 2.77 18.50 10.04
N TYR A 35 3.00 18.63 8.74
CA TYR A 35 2.10 19.26 7.80
C TYR A 35 1.37 18.19 6.97
N GLU A 36 0.04 18.27 6.93
CA GLU A 36 -0.80 17.42 6.08
C GLU A 36 -1.73 18.29 5.24
N LYS A 37 -1.79 18.03 3.94
CA LYS A 37 -2.62 18.79 2.99
C LYS A 37 -4.12 18.49 3.12
N ASP A 38 -4.47 17.27 3.56
CA ASP A 38 -5.85 16.84 3.75
C ASP A 38 -6.34 17.20 5.17
N GLY A 39 -7.66 17.17 5.38
CA GLY A 39 -8.26 17.40 6.70
C GLY A 39 -8.14 16.20 7.66
N ARG A 40 -7.33 15.18 7.33
CA ARG A 40 -7.12 13.98 8.14
C ARG A 40 -5.70 13.44 7.99
N LEU A 41 -5.25 12.73 9.00
CA LEU A 41 -4.03 11.95 8.99
C LEU A 41 -4.25 10.54 8.41
N GLY A 42 -3.16 9.81 8.16
CA GLY A 42 -3.12 8.41 7.75
C GLY A 42 -2.81 8.19 6.27
N GLY A 43 -2.99 9.20 5.41
CA GLY A 43 -2.73 9.03 3.96
C GLY A 43 -3.59 7.93 3.35
N ASN A 44 -2.96 6.84 2.85
CA ASN A 44 -3.67 5.69 2.30
C ASN A 44 -4.26 4.76 3.37
N ALA A 45 -3.82 4.81 4.62
CA ALA A 45 -4.50 4.17 5.74
C ALA A 45 -5.80 4.95 6.01
N HIS A 46 -6.95 4.34 5.70
CA HIS A 46 -8.22 5.06 5.70
C HIS A 46 -9.38 4.20 6.21
N THR A 47 -9.80 4.53 7.42
CA THR A 47 -11.06 4.05 8.00
C THR A 47 -12.18 5.01 7.65
N ILE A 48 -13.32 4.49 7.23
CA ILE A 48 -14.56 5.26 6.99
C ILE A 48 -15.66 4.80 7.95
N SER A 49 -16.69 5.63 8.07
CA SER A 49 -17.96 5.25 8.69
C SER A 49 -19.08 5.35 7.67
N THR A 50 -19.92 4.33 7.58
CA THR A 50 -21.11 4.31 6.73
C THR A 50 -22.29 5.03 7.38
N ARG A 51 -23.37 5.26 6.63
CA ARG A 51 -24.59 5.92 7.13
C ARG A 51 -25.26 5.14 8.26
N ASP A 52 -25.15 3.81 8.25
CA ASP A 52 -25.66 2.88 9.27
C ASP A 52 -24.67 2.64 10.42
N GLY A 53 -23.60 3.46 10.51
CA GLY A 53 -22.68 3.48 11.67
C GLY A 53 -21.59 2.40 11.66
N LEU A 54 -21.49 1.59 10.59
CA LEU A 54 -20.37 0.63 10.45
C LEU A 54 -19.07 1.39 10.19
N SER A 55 -18.00 0.99 10.88
CA SER A 55 -16.68 1.58 10.72
C SER A 55 -15.66 0.53 10.29
N PHE A 56 -14.98 0.76 9.16
CA PHE A 56 -14.03 -0.17 8.59
C PHE A 56 -13.02 0.49 7.65
N ASP A 57 -11.95 -0.24 7.36
CA ASP A 57 -10.90 0.20 6.47
C ASP A 57 -11.26 -0.06 5.00
N ILE A 58 -10.96 0.93 4.14
CA ILE A 58 -11.17 0.83 2.68
C ILE A 58 -9.87 0.65 1.91
N ALA A 59 -8.73 0.94 2.53
CA ALA A 59 -7.40 0.76 1.96
C ALA A 59 -6.39 0.46 3.06
N ALA A 60 -5.32 -0.27 2.71
CA ALA A 60 -4.22 -0.62 3.60
C ALA A 60 -4.65 -1.40 4.88
N ALA A 61 -5.79 -2.09 4.82
CA ALA A 61 -6.43 -2.75 5.96
C ALA A 61 -5.68 -4.01 6.44
N VAL A 62 -4.88 -4.64 5.59
CA VAL A 62 -4.30 -5.97 5.82
C VAL A 62 -2.79 -5.94 5.64
N PHE A 63 -2.08 -6.63 6.52
CA PHE A 63 -0.62 -6.74 6.48
C PHE A 63 -0.15 -8.16 6.81
N GLY A 64 1.05 -8.52 6.34
CA GLY A 64 1.62 -9.86 6.50
C GLY A 64 2.20 -10.06 7.90
N LYS A 65 2.15 -11.31 8.40
CA LYS A 65 2.72 -11.69 9.69
C LYS A 65 4.25 -11.62 9.67
N ASN A 66 4.86 -12.22 8.65
CA ASN A 66 6.31 -12.40 8.60
C ASN A 66 7.02 -11.32 7.79
N SER A 67 6.30 -10.71 6.86
CA SER A 67 6.85 -9.71 5.94
C SER A 67 6.75 -8.26 6.43
N TYR A 68 6.19 -8.04 7.64
CA TYR A 68 5.99 -6.72 8.23
C TYR A 68 6.56 -6.63 9.65
N ALA A 69 7.81 -7.08 9.83
CA ALA A 69 8.44 -7.19 11.14
C ALA A 69 8.51 -5.86 11.90
N ASN A 70 8.96 -4.80 11.24
CA ASN A 70 9.08 -3.47 11.85
C ASN A 70 7.72 -2.80 12.04
N PHE A 71 6.76 -3.02 11.16
CA PHE A 71 5.41 -2.53 11.36
C PHE A 71 4.73 -3.22 12.55
N HIS A 72 4.85 -4.55 12.71
CA HIS A 72 4.35 -5.26 13.89
C HIS A 72 5.01 -4.77 15.18
N ARG A 73 6.31 -4.54 15.16
CA ARG A 73 7.02 -3.95 16.29
C ARG A 73 6.46 -2.58 16.65
N LEU A 74 6.25 -1.71 15.65
CA LEU A 74 5.66 -0.39 15.85
C LEU A 74 4.27 -0.49 16.50
N LEU A 75 3.40 -1.37 15.99
CA LEU A 75 2.07 -1.61 16.55
C LEU A 75 2.14 -2.06 18.02
N LYS A 76 3.08 -2.96 18.35
CA LYS A 76 3.32 -3.40 19.74
C LYS A 76 3.77 -2.25 20.63
N GLU A 77 4.70 -1.40 20.21
CA GLU A 77 5.14 -0.21 20.96
C GLU A 77 3.99 0.79 21.17
N LEU A 78 3.08 0.86 20.20
CA LEU A 78 1.89 1.71 20.28
C LEU A 78 0.74 1.08 21.07
N ASN A 79 0.90 -0.15 21.61
CA ASN A 79 -0.17 -0.93 22.24
C ASN A 79 -1.41 -1.06 21.33
N VAL A 80 -1.21 -1.24 20.05
CA VAL A 80 -2.28 -1.50 19.08
C VAL A 80 -2.42 -2.99 18.89
N GLU A 81 -3.57 -3.51 19.26
CA GLU A 81 -3.89 -4.94 19.11
C GLU A 81 -4.07 -5.30 17.63
N THR A 82 -3.64 -6.50 17.29
CA THR A 82 -3.79 -7.08 15.96
C THR A 82 -4.55 -8.38 16.02
N CYS A 83 -5.32 -8.67 15.00
CA CYS A 83 -6.05 -9.93 14.88
C CYS A 83 -5.91 -10.53 13.48
N ASN A 84 -6.13 -11.85 13.40
CA ASN A 84 -6.12 -12.53 12.12
C ASN A 84 -7.30 -12.08 11.28
N PHE A 85 -7.08 -12.01 9.99
CA PHE A 85 -8.10 -11.73 9.02
C PHE A 85 -9.12 -12.88 8.92
N ASN A 86 -10.40 -12.57 8.66
CA ASN A 86 -11.50 -13.55 8.69
C ASN A 86 -11.91 -14.06 7.30
N GLY A 87 -11.00 -14.13 6.35
CA GLY A 87 -11.32 -14.56 4.99
C GLY A 87 -11.17 -16.07 4.77
N GLY A 88 -12.10 -16.68 4.02
CA GLY A 88 -12.13 -18.10 3.72
C GLY A 88 -11.68 -18.50 2.32
N GLY A 89 -11.45 -17.55 1.43
CA GLY A 89 -11.07 -17.80 0.04
C GLY A 89 -11.01 -16.55 -0.81
N VAL A 90 -10.67 -16.74 -2.07
CA VAL A 90 -10.72 -15.72 -3.13
C VAL A 90 -11.42 -16.29 -4.35
N THR A 91 -12.11 -15.43 -5.09
CA THR A 91 -12.74 -15.79 -6.36
C THR A 91 -12.32 -14.84 -7.46
N TRP A 92 -12.37 -15.30 -8.70
CA TRP A 92 -12.28 -14.45 -9.86
C TRP A 92 -13.35 -14.81 -10.87
N ARG A 93 -13.90 -13.82 -11.53
CA ARG A 93 -15.02 -13.97 -12.47
C ARG A 93 -14.80 -13.15 -13.71
N ASN A 94 -14.93 -13.78 -14.85
CA ASN A 94 -15.06 -13.08 -16.13
C ASN A 94 -16.48 -12.49 -16.23
N LEU A 95 -16.57 -11.18 -16.44
CA LEU A 95 -17.85 -10.47 -16.52
C LEU A 95 -18.60 -10.75 -17.83
N ASP A 96 -17.87 -11.10 -18.90
CA ASP A 96 -18.44 -11.34 -20.22
C ASP A 96 -18.99 -12.80 -20.30
N SER A 97 -18.18 -13.81 -19.97
CA SER A 97 -18.59 -15.23 -19.99
C SER A 97 -19.31 -15.68 -18.73
N ARG A 98 -19.25 -14.90 -17.66
CA ARG A 98 -19.73 -15.23 -16.30
C ARG A 98 -19.08 -16.46 -15.66
N GLU A 99 -18.04 -17.00 -16.25
CA GLU A 99 -17.26 -18.07 -15.66
C GLU A 99 -16.61 -17.60 -14.36
N THR A 100 -16.72 -18.43 -13.34
CA THR A 100 -16.20 -18.14 -12.00
C THR A 100 -15.30 -19.28 -11.55
N ALA A 101 -14.12 -18.94 -11.07
CA ALA A 101 -13.23 -19.87 -10.39
C ALA A 101 -12.81 -19.28 -9.03
N GLY A 102 -12.25 -20.11 -8.16
CA GLY A 102 -11.84 -19.66 -6.85
C GLY A 102 -11.00 -20.67 -6.09
N ILE A 103 -10.35 -20.17 -5.05
CA ILE A 103 -9.61 -20.98 -4.08
C ILE A 103 -10.18 -20.69 -2.70
N ALA A 104 -10.46 -21.73 -1.94
CA ALA A 104 -10.86 -21.63 -0.55
C ALA A 104 -9.89 -22.42 0.34
N TRP A 105 -9.58 -21.86 1.51
CA TRP A 105 -8.67 -22.45 2.49
C TRP A 105 -9.29 -22.67 3.87
N THR A 106 -10.58 -22.38 4.01
CA THR A 106 -11.36 -22.75 5.20
C THR A 106 -12.48 -23.69 4.81
N TRP A 107 -12.93 -24.55 5.75
CA TRP A 107 -14.04 -25.45 5.53
C TRP A 107 -15.33 -24.71 5.12
N ARG A 108 -15.58 -23.54 5.75
CA ARG A 108 -16.72 -22.69 5.40
C ARG A 108 -16.61 -22.15 3.97
N GLY A 109 -15.43 -21.69 3.58
CA GLY A 109 -15.14 -21.21 2.22
C GLY A 109 -15.28 -22.33 1.18
N LEU A 110 -14.74 -23.53 1.46
CA LEU A 110 -14.86 -24.70 0.58
C LEU A 110 -16.35 -25.06 0.33
N ARG A 111 -17.15 -25.14 1.38
CA ARG A 111 -18.59 -25.41 1.25
C ARG A 111 -19.31 -24.30 0.50
N ALA A 112 -18.99 -23.04 0.77
CA ALA A 112 -19.60 -21.89 0.09
C ALA A 112 -19.31 -21.88 -1.40
N GLN A 113 -18.09 -22.26 -1.80
CA GLN A 113 -17.68 -22.41 -3.21
C GLN A 113 -18.04 -23.77 -3.81
N ARG A 114 -18.89 -24.58 -3.11
CA ARG A 114 -19.32 -25.92 -3.56
C ARG A 114 -18.15 -26.81 -3.97
N PHE A 115 -17.01 -26.71 -3.28
CA PHE A 115 -15.78 -27.45 -3.58
C PHE A 115 -15.23 -27.24 -5.01
N ALA A 116 -15.59 -26.13 -5.67
CA ALA A 116 -15.21 -25.85 -7.06
C ALA A 116 -13.69 -25.89 -7.31
N MET A 117 -12.85 -25.59 -6.28
CA MET A 117 -11.39 -25.70 -6.42
C MET A 117 -10.89 -27.14 -6.70
N PHE A 118 -11.68 -28.16 -6.41
CA PHE A 118 -11.33 -29.56 -6.69
C PHE A 118 -11.84 -30.03 -8.06
N ALA A 119 -12.55 -29.20 -8.82
CA ALA A 119 -12.81 -29.49 -10.22
C ALA A 119 -11.47 -29.70 -10.94
N PRO A 120 -11.33 -30.76 -11.79
CA PRO A 120 -10.03 -31.18 -12.35
C PRO A 120 -9.24 -30.04 -12.98
N GLY A 121 -9.87 -29.19 -13.79
CA GLY A 121 -9.24 -28.04 -14.43
C GLY A 121 -8.74 -26.99 -13.42
N THR A 122 -9.56 -26.62 -12.45
CA THR A 122 -9.20 -25.64 -11.40
C THR A 122 -8.07 -26.17 -10.52
N PHE A 123 -8.19 -27.43 -10.07
CA PHE A 123 -7.16 -28.06 -9.23
C PHE A 123 -5.79 -28.13 -9.96
N TYR A 124 -5.80 -28.54 -11.22
CA TYR A 124 -4.60 -28.57 -12.04
C TYR A 124 -3.99 -27.18 -12.26
N ALA A 125 -4.83 -26.16 -12.50
CA ALA A 125 -4.40 -24.77 -12.62
C ALA A 125 -3.74 -24.26 -11.32
N ILE A 126 -4.28 -24.61 -10.16
CA ILE A 126 -3.71 -24.26 -8.84
C ILE A 126 -2.33 -24.91 -8.68
N LEU A 127 -2.19 -26.23 -8.93
CA LEU A 127 -0.91 -26.93 -8.84
C LEU A 127 0.15 -26.33 -9.76
N LYS A 128 -0.21 -26.05 -11.02
CA LYS A 128 0.66 -25.36 -11.97
C LYS A 128 1.07 -23.98 -11.48
N SER A 129 0.15 -23.21 -10.91
CA SER A 129 0.44 -21.88 -10.37
C SER A 129 1.54 -21.92 -9.32
N PHE A 130 1.46 -22.86 -8.36
CA PHE A 130 2.51 -23.02 -7.34
C PHE A 130 3.84 -23.49 -7.92
N ALA A 131 3.82 -24.44 -8.87
CA ALA A 131 5.03 -24.91 -9.54
C ALA A 131 5.74 -23.77 -10.30
N ASN A 132 4.96 -22.90 -10.92
CA ASN A 132 5.48 -21.76 -11.68
C ASN A 132 5.98 -20.63 -10.77
N MET A 133 5.36 -20.42 -9.61
CA MET A 133 5.91 -19.53 -8.60
C MET A 133 7.30 -19.99 -8.15
N GLY A 134 7.49 -21.29 -7.92
CA GLY A 134 8.80 -21.85 -7.56
C GLY A 134 9.84 -21.67 -8.67
N ARG A 135 9.43 -21.79 -9.95
CA ARG A 135 10.31 -21.54 -11.10
C ARG A 135 10.61 -20.05 -11.28
N GLY A 136 9.61 -19.19 -11.15
CA GLY A 136 9.79 -17.74 -11.18
C GLY A 136 10.76 -17.25 -10.09
N LYS A 137 10.65 -17.81 -8.88
CA LYS A 137 11.60 -17.56 -7.79
C LYS A 137 13.02 -17.90 -8.20
N ARG A 138 13.27 -19.09 -8.79
CA ARG A 138 14.59 -19.48 -9.27
C ARG A 138 15.13 -18.53 -10.34
N LEU A 139 14.31 -18.16 -11.32
CA LEU A 139 14.71 -17.19 -12.36
C LEU A 139 15.06 -15.83 -11.76
N PHE A 140 14.34 -15.40 -10.73
CA PHE A 140 14.65 -14.19 -9.98
C PHE A 140 15.99 -14.28 -9.25
N GLU A 141 16.23 -15.37 -8.52
CA GLU A 141 17.48 -15.62 -7.77
C GLU A 141 18.70 -15.76 -8.71
N GLU A 142 18.50 -16.26 -9.92
CA GLU A 142 19.52 -16.37 -10.98
C GLU A 142 19.72 -15.05 -11.78
N GLY A 143 18.97 -13.98 -11.45
CA GLY A 143 19.04 -12.69 -12.15
C GLY A 143 18.45 -12.69 -13.56
N LYS A 144 17.81 -13.77 -14.01
CA LYS A 144 17.27 -13.93 -15.37
C LYS A 144 16.03 -13.10 -15.67
N LEU A 145 15.47 -12.43 -14.66
CA LEU A 145 14.32 -11.54 -14.82
C LEU A 145 14.71 -10.06 -14.98
N GLU A 146 16.00 -9.75 -14.89
CA GLU A 146 16.47 -8.36 -15.02
C GLU A 146 16.22 -7.84 -16.44
N GLY A 147 15.70 -6.61 -16.52
CA GLY A 147 15.38 -5.96 -17.79
C GLY A 147 14.12 -6.47 -18.51
N LEU A 148 13.47 -7.52 -18.01
CA LEU A 148 12.24 -8.04 -18.58
C LEU A 148 11.00 -7.38 -17.94
N SER A 149 9.95 -7.20 -18.77
CA SER A 149 8.59 -6.96 -18.25
C SER A 149 7.99 -8.27 -17.72
N MET A 150 6.92 -8.17 -16.90
CA MET A 150 6.17 -9.36 -16.49
C MET A 150 5.67 -10.15 -17.70
N ARG A 151 5.17 -9.47 -18.72
CA ARG A 151 4.69 -10.10 -19.97
C ARG A 151 5.78 -10.92 -20.68
N GLU A 152 7.01 -10.41 -20.73
CA GLU A 152 8.17 -11.12 -21.29
C GLU A 152 8.62 -12.28 -20.41
N ALA A 153 8.71 -12.05 -19.09
CA ALA A 153 9.13 -13.08 -18.13
C ALA A 153 8.18 -14.29 -18.13
N LEU A 154 6.88 -14.05 -18.29
CA LEU A 154 5.90 -15.12 -18.36
C LEU A 154 6.12 -16.08 -19.56
N LYS A 155 6.74 -15.62 -20.64
CA LYS A 155 7.10 -16.46 -21.78
C LYS A 155 8.27 -17.41 -21.49
N LEU A 156 9.08 -17.13 -20.47
CA LEU A 156 10.19 -18.00 -20.02
C LEU A 156 9.71 -19.16 -19.16
N LEU A 157 8.49 -19.08 -18.66
CA LEU A 157 7.88 -20.13 -17.88
C LEU A 157 7.20 -21.14 -18.83
N PRO A 158 6.97 -22.40 -18.45
CA PRO A 158 6.26 -23.36 -19.28
C PRO A 158 4.90 -22.81 -19.72
N PRO A 159 4.35 -23.27 -20.87
CA PRO A 159 3.05 -22.83 -21.30
C PRO A 159 2.04 -23.03 -20.17
N PHE A 160 1.47 -21.93 -19.74
CA PHE A 160 0.49 -21.89 -18.69
C PHE A 160 -0.86 -22.24 -19.26
N ASP A 161 -1.59 -22.96 -18.48
CA ASP A 161 -3.01 -22.71 -18.43
C ASP A 161 -3.20 -21.24 -18.00
N ARG A 162 -3.87 -20.47 -18.84
CA ARG A 162 -4.05 -19.02 -18.69
C ARG A 162 -4.60 -18.64 -17.31
N ASP A 163 -5.40 -19.53 -16.71
CA ASP A 163 -6.01 -19.33 -15.42
C ASP A 163 -5.06 -19.57 -14.23
N ALA A 164 -4.02 -20.37 -14.42
CA ALA A 164 -3.11 -20.73 -13.32
C ALA A 164 -2.33 -19.54 -12.75
N LEU A 165 -1.95 -18.56 -13.59
CA LEU A 165 -1.24 -17.37 -13.10
C LEU A 165 -2.14 -16.18 -12.79
N ARG A 166 -3.34 -16.18 -13.32
CA ARG A 166 -4.27 -15.04 -13.21
C ARG A 166 -4.47 -14.62 -11.77
N LEU A 167 -4.59 -15.57 -10.85
CA LEU A 167 -4.72 -15.27 -9.43
C LEU A 167 -3.52 -14.48 -8.89
N HIS A 168 -2.29 -14.90 -9.18
CA HIS A 168 -1.09 -14.21 -8.68
C HIS A 168 -0.96 -12.80 -9.27
N LEU A 169 -1.32 -12.62 -10.53
CA LEU A 169 -1.34 -11.31 -11.19
C LEU A 169 -2.44 -10.41 -10.59
N PHE A 170 -3.60 -10.95 -10.27
CA PHE A 170 -4.67 -10.21 -9.59
C PHE A 170 -4.27 -9.80 -8.16
N VAL A 171 -3.58 -10.67 -7.43
CA VAL A 171 -3.04 -10.32 -6.11
C VAL A 171 -1.95 -9.25 -6.24
N LEU A 172 -1.13 -9.27 -7.30
CA LEU A 172 -0.18 -8.17 -7.58
C LEU A 172 -0.91 -6.85 -7.84
N CYS A 173 -2.01 -6.85 -8.60
CA CYS A 173 -2.84 -5.65 -8.78
C CYS A 173 -3.35 -5.11 -7.44
N LEU A 174 -3.84 -6.00 -6.56
CA LEU A 174 -4.29 -5.64 -5.21
C LEU A 174 -3.17 -4.98 -4.39
N VAL A 175 -2.05 -5.68 -4.20
CA VAL A 175 -0.97 -5.23 -3.29
C VAL A 175 -0.11 -4.09 -3.88
N SER A 176 -0.24 -3.80 -5.17
CA SER A 176 0.43 -2.67 -5.83
C SER A 176 -0.51 -1.51 -6.10
N SER A 177 -1.82 -1.72 -5.95
CA SER A 177 -2.87 -0.77 -6.35
C SER A 177 -2.69 -0.28 -7.81
N MET A 178 -2.32 -1.21 -8.70
CA MET A 178 -2.06 -0.93 -10.12
C MET A 178 -3.10 -1.62 -11.00
N TYR A 179 -3.30 -1.08 -12.21
CA TYR A 179 -4.06 -1.76 -13.24
C TYR A 179 -3.30 -3.00 -13.74
N TYR A 180 -4.03 -3.98 -14.25
CA TYR A 180 -3.46 -5.24 -14.71
C TYR A 180 -2.39 -5.05 -15.81
N GLU A 181 -2.67 -4.19 -16.79
CA GLU A 181 -1.73 -3.95 -17.89
C GLU A 181 -0.46 -3.25 -17.40
N ASP A 182 -0.54 -2.36 -16.39
CA ASP A 182 0.64 -1.73 -15.80
C ASP A 182 1.51 -2.76 -15.04
N VAL A 183 0.89 -3.76 -14.40
CA VAL A 183 1.62 -4.89 -13.79
C VAL A 183 2.29 -5.72 -14.89
N MET A 184 1.60 -5.98 -16.00
CA MET A 184 2.15 -6.78 -17.10
C MET A 184 3.31 -6.10 -17.83
N GLU A 185 3.29 -4.78 -17.96
CA GLU A 185 4.39 -3.99 -18.56
C GLU A 185 5.48 -3.61 -17.55
N GLY A 186 5.22 -3.80 -16.26
CA GLY A 186 6.17 -3.48 -15.20
C GLY A 186 7.32 -4.49 -15.07
N PRO A 187 8.40 -4.13 -14.34
CA PRO A 187 9.60 -4.95 -14.23
C PRO A 187 9.36 -6.30 -13.52
N ALA A 188 9.68 -7.38 -14.18
CA ALA A 188 9.49 -8.73 -13.66
C ALA A 188 10.28 -8.97 -12.37
N SER A 189 11.54 -8.55 -12.31
CA SER A 189 12.39 -8.69 -11.13
C SER A 189 11.79 -8.00 -9.91
N TYR A 190 11.18 -6.83 -10.08
CA TYR A 190 10.49 -6.15 -8.99
C TYR A 190 9.26 -6.91 -8.49
N PHE A 191 8.38 -7.35 -9.40
CA PHE A 191 7.14 -8.03 -9.02
C PHE A 191 7.38 -9.42 -8.45
N PHE A 192 8.32 -10.19 -8.99
CA PHE A 192 8.73 -11.46 -8.39
C PHE A 192 9.40 -11.24 -7.04
N GLY A 193 10.27 -10.22 -6.91
CA GLY A 193 10.85 -9.82 -5.63
C GLY A 193 9.78 -9.47 -4.60
N LYS A 194 8.74 -8.72 -5.00
CA LYS A 194 7.60 -8.38 -4.14
C LYS A 194 6.83 -9.65 -3.69
N MET A 195 6.56 -10.58 -4.61
CA MET A 195 5.89 -11.85 -4.26
C MET A 195 6.70 -12.68 -3.26
N ILE A 196 8.01 -12.73 -3.41
CA ILE A 196 8.90 -13.46 -2.52
C ILE A 196 8.99 -12.79 -1.14
N ALA A 197 9.18 -11.48 -1.11
CA ALA A 197 9.28 -10.70 0.12
C ALA A 197 7.97 -10.72 0.94
N HIS A 198 6.83 -10.70 0.25
CA HIS A 198 5.50 -10.63 0.86
C HIS A 198 4.71 -11.93 0.65
N ARG A 199 5.37 -13.06 0.80
CA ARG A 199 4.79 -14.41 0.63
C ARG A 199 3.51 -14.66 1.44
N ASP A 200 3.29 -13.94 2.52
CA ASP A 200 2.07 -14.06 3.35
C ASP A 200 0.80 -13.79 2.53
N PHE A 201 0.85 -12.89 1.53
CA PHE A 201 -0.26 -12.61 0.64
C PHE A 201 -0.45 -13.69 -0.45
N PHE A 202 0.62 -14.37 -0.84
CA PHE A 202 0.62 -15.25 -2.01
C PHE A 202 0.61 -16.74 -1.66
N LEU A 203 1.24 -17.12 -0.55
CA LEU A 203 1.46 -18.52 -0.19
C LEU A 203 0.79 -18.91 1.13
N ASN A 204 0.52 -17.96 2.03
CA ASN A 204 -0.02 -18.25 3.36
C ASN A 204 -1.11 -17.26 3.81
N PRO A 205 -2.16 -17.06 3.02
CA PRO A 205 -3.21 -16.09 3.37
C PRO A 205 -4.03 -16.48 4.60
N VAL A 206 -4.03 -17.76 4.98
CA VAL A 206 -4.86 -18.28 6.11
C VAL A 206 -4.34 -17.81 7.46
N PHE A 207 -3.01 -17.90 7.66
CA PHE A 207 -2.38 -17.65 8.96
C PHE A 207 -1.40 -16.47 8.89
N GLY A 208 -1.16 -15.96 7.70
CA GLY A 208 -0.16 -14.95 7.42
C GLY A 208 -0.69 -13.53 7.30
N LEU A 209 -2.01 -13.33 7.32
CA LEU A 209 -2.61 -12.00 7.17
C LEU A 209 -3.26 -11.51 8.47
N PHE A 210 -2.95 -10.26 8.83
CA PHE A 210 -3.40 -9.57 10.02
C PHE A 210 -4.04 -8.23 9.69
N GLN A 211 -4.83 -7.73 10.61
CA GLN A 211 -5.36 -6.37 10.64
C GLN A 211 -5.22 -5.77 12.03
N ALA A 212 -5.27 -4.45 12.15
CA ALA A 212 -5.41 -3.78 13.44
C ALA A 212 -6.85 -4.00 13.96
N ALA A 213 -7.01 -4.41 15.21
CA ALA A 213 -8.31 -4.69 15.81
C ALA A 213 -9.24 -3.47 15.81
N GLY A 214 -8.68 -2.28 16.01
CA GLY A 214 -9.40 -0.98 15.97
C GLY A 214 -9.32 -0.28 14.59
N ASN A 215 -9.16 -1.03 13.49
CA ASN A 215 -8.94 -0.50 12.15
C ASN A 215 -7.61 0.29 12.01
N THR A 216 -7.32 0.82 10.82
CA THR A 216 -6.10 1.62 10.57
C THR A 216 -6.10 2.91 11.39
N LYS A 217 -7.27 3.42 11.74
CA LYS A 217 -7.43 4.60 12.58
C LYS A 217 -6.73 4.44 13.93
N SER A 218 -6.74 3.26 14.54
CA SER A 218 -6.15 3.01 15.85
C SER A 218 -4.64 3.31 15.90
N TYR A 219 -3.87 2.86 14.93
CA TYR A 219 -2.43 3.16 14.91
C TYR A 219 -2.14 4.56 14.36
N VAL A 220 -2.97 5.10 13.49
CA VAL A 220 -2.82 6.48 13.02
C VAL A 220 -3.00 7.45 14.18
N ASP A 221 -4.04 7.29 14.99
CA ASP A 221 -4.30 8.12 16.16
C ASP A 221 -3.22 7.93 17.26
N ALA A 222 -2.77 6.69 17.47
CA ALA A 222 -1.71 6.38 18.43
C ALA A 222 -0.37 7.02 18.02
N LEU A 223 0.00 6.97 16.73
CA LEU A 223 1.18 7.65 16.21
C LEU A 223 1.07 9.16 16.37
N ALA A 224 -0.06 9.75 15.97
CA ALA A 224 -0.28 11.18 16.06
C ALA A 224 -0.17 11.67 17.51
N SER A 225 -0.89 11.04 18.44
CA SER A 225 -0.91 11.45 19.84
C SER A 225 0.44 11.26 20.55
N ARG A 226 1.14 10.15 20.26
CA ARG A 226 2.42 9.82 20.91
C ARG A 226 3.64 10.46 20.24
N SER A 227 3.49 11.06 19.05
CA SER A 227 4.57 11.80 18.40
C SER A 227 4.89 13.12 19.10
N HIS A 228 3.96 13.66 19.86
CA HIS A 228 4.02 15.01 20.43
C HIS A 228 4.28 16.12 19.41
N ALA A 229 4.07 15.82 18.11
CA ALA A 229 4.27 16.78 17.05
C ALA A 229 3.16 17.82 17.00
N LYS A 230 3.50 19.06 16.65
CA LYS A 230 2.50 20.06 16.24
C LYS A 230 1.94 19.65 14.88
N VAL A 231 0.68 19.22 14.83
CA VAL A 231 0.01 18.78 13.58
C VAL A 231 -0.75 19.95 12.96
N ILE A 232 -0.50 20.19 11.66
CA ILE A 232 -1.18 21.20 10.85
C ILE A 232 -1.87 20.51 9.69
N LEU A 233 -3.19 20.34 9.79
CA LEU A 233 -4.06 19.79 8.74
C LEU A 233 -4.46 20.89 7.75
N ASN A 234 -4.95 20.49 6.56
CA ASN A 234 -5.32 21.39 5.47
C ASN A 234 -4.19 22.36 5.09
N SER A 235 -2.94 21.92 5.28
CA SER A 235 -1.78 22.75 5.01
C SER A 235 -1.60 22.98 3.51
N ARG A 236 -1.42 24.25 3.13
CA ARG A 236 -1.19 24.67 1.76
C ARG A 236 0.25 25.15 1.60
N ILE A 237 1.18 24.18 1.59
CA ILE A 237 2.60 24.49 1.36
C ILE A 237 2.77 24.82 -0.13
N LYS A 238 3.31 26.03 -0.39
CA LYS A 238 3.65 26.51 -1.71
C LYS A 238 5.01 25.98 -2.14
N SER A 239 6.02 26.10 -1.25
CA SER A 239 7.39 25.71 -1.56
C SER A 239 8.22 25.49 -0.30
N VAL A 240 9.39 24.85 -0.51
CA VAL A 240 10.40 24.61 0.52
C VAL A 240 11.76 25.08 0.00
N GLY A 241 12.25 26.17 0.59
CA GLY A 241 13.59 26.68 0.38
C GLY A 241 14.58 26.03 1.32
N ARG A 242 15.79 25.71 0.84
CA ARG A 242 16.79 24.98 1.61
C ARG A 242 18.17 25.60 1.43
N THR A 243 18.93 25.68 2.50
CA THR A 243 20.32 26.10 2.54
C THR A 243 21.10 25.23 3.51
N GLU A 244 22.40 25.37 3.56
CA GLU A 244 23.23 24.73 4.61
C GLU A 244 22.88 25.22 6.03
N LYS A 245 22.23 26.39 6.16
CA LYS A 245 21.84 26.99 7.44
C LYS A 245 20.42 26.66 7.90
N GLY A 246 19.69 25.81 7.15
CA GLY A 246 18.33 25.39 7.49
C GLY A 246 17.34 25.47 6.34
N VAL A 247 16.08 25.31 6.67
CA VAL A 247 14.95 25.12 5.77
C VAL A 247 13.89 26.18 6.03
N THR A 248 13.25 26.67 4.98
CA THR A 248 12.07 27.55 5.09
C THR A 248 10.89 26.89 4.38
N VAL A 249 9.82 26.59 5.12
CA VAL A 249 8.54 26.14 4.56
C VAL A 249 7.69 27.37 4.30
N ARG A 250 7.29 27.61 3.04
CA ARG A 250 6.43 28.74 2.62
C ARG A 250 5.03 28.26 2.32
N MET A 251 4.06 28.98 2.82
CA MET A 251 2.65 28.71 2.61
C MET A 251 2.09 29.51 1.43
N ASP A 252 0.94 29.11 0.89
CA ASP A 252 0.27 29.82 -0.22
C ASP A 252 -0.15 31.26 0.13
N ASP A 253 -0.40 31.54 1.42
CA ASP A 253 -0.75 32.88 1.93
C ASP A 253 0.46 33.82 2.06
N GLY A 254 1.64 33.36 1.68
CA GLY A 254 2.91 34.11 1.74
C GLY A 254 3.62 34.01 3.08
N SER A 255 3.02 33.40 4.12
CA SER A 255 3.70 33.14 5.39
C SER A 255 4.82 32.10 5.22
N GLY A 256 5.79 32.15 6.14
CA GLY A 256 6.91 31.21 6.11
C GLY A 256 7.39 30.86 7.51
N GLU A 257 7.74 29.61 7.72
CA GLU A 257 8.30 29.11 8.98
C GLU A 257 9.65 28.46 8.76
N ARG A 258 10.62 28.76 9.66
CA ARG A 258 11.99 28.26 9.56
C ARG A 258 12.16 27.01 10.43
N PHE A 259 12.91 26.05 9.90
CA PHE A 259 13.28 24.78 10.53
C PHE A 259 14.77 24.51 10.31
N ASP A 260 15.35 23.69 11.16
CA ASP A 260 16.71 23.22 10.98
C ASP A 260 16.76 22.14 9.88
N LYS A 261 15.72 21.29 9.81
CA LYS A 261 15.65 20.16 8.88
C LYS A 261 14.24 19.95 8.35
N VAL A 262 14.13 19.24 7.22
CA VAL A 262 12.85 18.80 6.64
C VAL A 262 12.88 17.33 6.27
N ILE A 263 11.77 16.65 6.52
CA ILE A 263 11.50 15.28 6.03
C ILE A 263 10.31 15.32 5.07
N PHE A 264 10.53 14.99 3.81
CA PHE A 264 9.44 14.76 2.86
C PHE A 264 8.94 13.32 3.01
N ALA A 265 7.73 13.17 3.52
CA ALA A 265 7.01 11.91 3.71
C ALA A 265 5.75 11.81 2.83
N CYS A 266 5.71 12.61 1.77
CA CYS A 266 4.66 12.63 0.74
C CYS A 266 5.12 11.87 -0.52
N ASN A 267 4.26 11.80 -1.54
CA ASN A 267 4.62 11.20 -2.81
C ASN A 267 5.83 11.89 -3.44
N ALA A 268 6.69 11.14 -4.14
CA ALA A 268 7.94 11.64 -4.71
C ALA A 268 7.73 12.83 -5.66
N ASP A 269 6.70 12.77 -6.51
CA ASP A 269 6.33 13.87 -7.42
C ASP A 269 5.86 15.13 -6.65
N GLN A 270 5.21 14.95 -5.50
CA GLN A 270 4.80 16.06 -4.63
C GLN A 270 6.02 16.68 -3.95
N ALA A 271 6.92 15.85 -3.42
CA ALA A 271 8.18 16.33 -2.84
C ALA A 271 8.97 17.16 -3.85
N LEU A 272 9.14 16.66 -5.08
CA LEU A 272 9.85 17.37 -6.14
C LEU A 272 9.22 18.71 -6.48
N ARG A 273 7.89 18.80 -6.55
CA ARG A 273 7.18 20.05 -6.83
C ARG A 273 7.32 21.10 -5.74
N LEU A 274 7.44 20.67 -4.49
CA LEU A 274 7.60 21.59 -3.34
C LEU A 274 8.99 22.18 -3.23
N LEU A 275 10.01 21.56 -3.81
CA LEU A 275 11.38 22.03 -3.75
C LEU A 275 11.58 23.25 -4.65
N GLU A 276 12.02 24.39 -4.08
CA GLU A 276 12.31 25.61 -4.86
C GLU A 276 13.47 25.41 -5.83
N GLN A 277 14.51 24.75 -5.37
CA GLN A 277 15.72 24.47 -6.15
C GLN A 277 16.14 23.00 -5.97
N PRO A 278 15.45 22.06 -6.66
CA PRO A 278 15.83 20.65 -6.59
C PRO A 278 17.19 20.43 -7.27
N THR A 279 18.02 19.60 -6.65
CA THR A 279 19.30 19.15 -7.21
C THR A 279 19.09 18.27 -8.45
N ALA A 280 20.15 17.98 -9.19
CA ALA A 280 20.08 17.07 -10.35
C ALA A 280 19.63 15.67 -9.95
N ASP A 281 20.15 15.16 -8.80
CA ASP A 281 19.74 13.84 -8.27
C ASP A 281 18.28 13.82 -7.84
N GLU A 282 17.78 14.85 -7.19
CA GLU A 282 16.38 14.96 -6.80
C GLU A 282 15.45 15.00 -8.03
N ARG A 283 15.80 15.77 -9.07
CA ARG A 283 15.05 15.77 -10.33
C ARG A 283 15.02 14.39 -10.97
N ARG A 284 16.15 13.71 -11.00
CA ARG A 284 16.28 12.37 -11.58
C ARG A 284 15.52 11.31 -10.77
N LEU A 285 15.77 11.24 -9.48
CA LEU A 285 15.26 10.14 -8.64
C LEU A 285 13.79 10.33 -8.23
N LEU A 286 13.40 11.55 -7.83
CA LEU A 286 11.99 11.84 -7.50
C LEU A 286 11.15 11.99 -8.78
N GLY A 287 11.73 12.52 -9.85
CA GLY A 287 11.06 12.65 -11.15
C GLY A 287 10.84 11.34 -11.89
N ALA A 288 11.51 10.25 -11.49
CA ALA A 288 11.27 8.92 -12.03
C ALA A 288 9.91 8.34 -11.63
N TRP A 289 9.23 8.93 -10.65
CA TRP A 289 7.98 8.41 -10.11
C TRP A 289 6.76 9.03 -10.78
N ARG A 290 5.98 8.18 -11.43
CA ARG A 290 4.64 8.52 -11.93
C ARG A 290 3.59 7.98 -10.98
N TYR A 291 2.46 8.67 -10.92
CA TYR A 291 1.33 8.29 -10.08
C TYR A 291 0.07 8.23 -10.91
N GLN A 292 -0.78 7.27 -10.63
CA GLN A 292 -2.09 7.11 -11.24
C GLN A 292 -3.21 7.31 -10.23
N ASP A 293 -4.39 7.63 -10.72
CA ASP A 293 -5.60 7.68 -9.93
C ASP A 293 -6.13 6.26 -9.70
N GLY A 294 -6.29 5.90 -8.42
CA GLY A 294 -6.87 4.64 -7.97
C GLY A 294 -8.24 4.88 -7.34
N PRO A 295 -9.33 4.87 -8.12
CA PRO A 295 -10.66 5.03 -7.58
C PRO A 295 -11.04 3.83 -6.71
N ILE A 296 -11.56 4.12 -5.52
CA ILE A 296 -12.21 3.15 -4.62
C ILE A 296 -13.65 3.57 -4.43
N VAL A 297 -14.56 2.62 -4.62
CA VAL A 297 -16.00 2.78 -4.39
C VAL A 297 -16.45 1.75 -3.36
N VAL A 298 -17.02 2.21 -2.26
CA VAL A 298 -17.69 1.34 -1.28
C VAL A 298 -19.16 1.31 -1.60
N HIS A 299 -19.72 0.10 -1.77
CA HIS A 299 -21.09 -0.08 -2.20
C HIS A 299 -21.71 -1.37 -1.65
N LYS A 300 -23.03 -1.48 -1.77
CA LYS A 300 -23.82 -2.68 -1.41
C LYS A 300 -24.35 -3.41 -2.65
N ASP A 301 -24.02 -2.97 -3.85
CA ASP A 301 -24.44 -3.60 -5.11
C ASP A 301 -23.72 -4.93 -5.32
N ARG A 302 -24.51 -5.99 -5.48
CA ARG A 302 -24.02 -7.36 -5.65
C ARG A 302 -24.33 -7.95 -7.03
N SER A 303 -24.93 -7.17 -7.94
CA SER A 303 -25.43 -7.65 -9.24
C SER A 303 -24.35 -8.28 -10.14
N SER A 304 -23.10 -7.78 -10.05
CA SER A 304 -21.97 -8.29 -10.82
C SER A 304 -21.23 -9.47 -10.16
N PHE A 305 -21.55 -9.78 -8.91
CA PHE A 305 -20.84 -10.76 -8.11
C PHE A 305 -21.48 -12.16 -8.19
N PRO A 306 -20.71 -13.25 -8.03
CA PRO A 306 -21.30 -14.61 -7.97
C PRO A 306 -22.08 -14.83 -6.67
N GLU A 307 -23.14 -15.64 -6.73
CA GLU A 307 -23.96 -15.97 -5.54
C GLU A 307 -23.18 -16.65 -4.40
N GLN A 308 -22.06 -17.32 -4.74
CA GLN A 308 -21.27 -18.17 -3.83
C GLN A 308 -20.24 -17.39 -3.00
N GLU A 309 -20.33 -16.07 -2.91
CA GLU A 309 -19.33 -15.21 -2.26
C GLU A 309 -19.28 -15.27 -0.73
N ARG A 310 -20.16 -16.02 -0.10
CA ARG A 310 -20.15 -16.16 1.35
C ARG A 310 -18.80 -16.71 1.80
N TYR A 311 -18.10 -15.97 2.70
CA TYR A 311 -16.74 -16.29 3.19
C TYR A 311 -15.59 -16.10 2.19
N VAL A 312 -15.77 -15.25 1.18
CA VAL A 312 -14.71 -14.82 0.28
C VAL A 312 -14.11 -13.54 0.78
N LEU A 313 -12.78 -13.45 0.69
CA LEU A 313 -11.95 -12.30 1.08
C LEU A 313 -11.96 -11.22 0.01
N PHE A 314 -11.63 -11.65 -1.21
CA PHE A 314 -11.61 -10.81 -2.41
C PHE A 314 -12.29 -11.52 -3.56
N THR A 315 -12.99 -10.75 -4.38
CA THR A 315 -13.44 -11.15 -5.72
C THR A 315 -12.77 -10.28 -6.76
N PHE A 316 -12.05 -10.89 -7.70
CA PHE A 316 -11.49 -10.22 -8.85
C PHE A 316 -12.48 -10.32 -10.01
N LEU A 317 -13.07 -9.19 -10.40
CA LEU A 317 -13.92 -9.12 -11.59
C LEU A 317 -13.10 -8.62 -12.77
N TYR A 318 -13.16 -9.31 -13.90
CA TYR A 318 -12.37 -8.94 -15.06
C TYR A 318 -13.13 -9.08 -16.38
N THR A 319 -12.69 -8.30 -17.36
CA THR A 319 -13.11 -8.42 -18.76
C THR A 319 -11.85 -8.53 -19.64
N GLU A 320 -12.00 -9.14 -20.80
CA GLU A 320 -10.93 -9.21 -21.81
C GLU A 320 -11.42 -8.54 -23.09
N ARG A 321 -10.86 -7.37 -23.41
CA ARG A 321 -11.23 -6.57 -24.57
C ARG A 321 -9.98 -6.15 -25.33
N GLU A 322 -9.98 -6.32 -26.66
CA GLU A 322 -8.87 -5.92 -27.51
C GLU A 322 -7.51 -6.46 -27.06
N GLY A 323 -7.48 -7.69 -26.54
CA GLY A 323 -6.26 -8.33 -26.05
C GLY A 323 -5.74 -7.80 -24.70
N LYS A 324 -6.48 -6.90 -24.04
CA LYS A 324 -6.17 -6.33 -22.74
C LYS A 324 -7.11 -6.89 -21.67
N THR A 325 -6.56 -7.09 -20.47
CA THR A 325 -7.34 -7.49 -19.29
C THR A 325 -7.61 -6.26 -18.42
N HIS A 326 -8.90 -6.01 -18.17
CA HIS A 326 -9.35 -4.99 -17.24
C HIS A 326 -9.86 -5.66 -15.98
N THR A 327 -9.24 -5.34 -14.83
CA THR A 327 -9.55 -6.00 -13.55
C THR A 327 -9.99 -4.99 -12.51
N SER A 328 -11.05 -5.35 -11.79
CA SER A 328 -11.46 -4.72 -10.53
C SER A 328 -11.11 -5.64 -9.36
N VAL A 329 -10.57 -5.07 -8.30
CA VAL A 329 -10.28 -5.78 -7.05
C VAL A 329 -11.34 -5.41 -6.02
N ASN A 330 -12.07 -6.42 -5.53
CA ASN A 330 -13.24 -6.19 -4.70
C ASN A 330 -13.07 -6.90 -3.34
N GLY A 331 -12.82 -6.12 -2.30
CA GLY A 331 -12.71 -6.60 -0.92
C GLY A 331 -14.06 -6.69 -0.25
N HIS A 332 -14.40 -7.87 0.28
CA HIS A 332 -15.63 -8.07 1.04
C HIS A 332 -15.43 -7.59 2.48
N ILE A 333 -16.08 -6.50 2.85
CA ILE A 333 -15.89 -5.83 4.15
C ILE A 333 -16.21 -6.76 5.34
N ARG A 334 -17.17 -7.66 5.20
CA ARG A 334 -17.48 -8.70 6.20
C ARG A 334 -16.29 -9.62 6.56
N SER A 335 -15.23 -9.61 5.77
CA SER A 335 -13.99 -10.34 6.09
C SER A 335 -13.14 -9.62 7.16
N LEU A 336 -13.41 -8.33 7.42
CA LEU A 336 -12.78 -7.58 8.48
C LEU A 336 -13.40 -7.93 9.84
N ARG A 337 -12.58 -8.04 10.86
CA ARG A 337 -13.03 -8.34 12.23
C ARG A 337 -13.78 -7.19 12.90
N SER A 338 -13.70 -6.00 12.32
CA SER A 338 -14.34 -4.79 12.85
C SER A 338 -15.82 -4.65 12.51
N VAL A 339 -16.37 -5.56 11.71
CA VAL A 339 -17.77 -5.53 11.26
C VAL A 339 -18.46 -6.88 11.43
N PRO A 340 -19.80 -6.92 11.46
CA PRO A 340 -20.58 -8.16 11.47
C PRO A 340 -20.34 -9.04 10.23
N ASP A 341 -20.45 -10.36 10.39
CA ASP A 341 -20.24 -11.36 9.33
C ASP A 341 -21.23 -11.23 8.14
N ASP A 342 -22.34 -10.54 8.33
CA ASP A 342 -23.38 -10.27 7.33
C ASP A 342 -23.28 -8.89 6.67
N CYS A 343 -22.23 -8.11 7.01
CA CYS A 343 -22.00 -6.79 6.41
C CYS A 343 -22.06 -6.88 4.87
N PRO A 344 -22.98 -6.13 4.21
CA PRO A 344 -23.19 -6.23 2.77
C PRO A 344 -22.17 -5.45 1.95
N CYS A 345 -21.35 -4.61 2.61
CA CYS A 345 -20.45 -3.68 1.93
C CYS A 345 -19.31 -4.38 1.20
N ILE A 346 -18.98 -3.84 0.03
CA ILE A 346 -17.86 -4.24 -0.82
C ILE A 346 -17.03 -2.99 -1.10
N SER A 347 -15.71 -3.08 -0.98
CA SER A 347 -14.77 -2.04 -1.39
C SER A 347 -14.18 -2.41 -2.74
N SER A 348 -14.60 -1.74 -3.80
CA SER A 348 -14.15 -1.99 -5.18
C SER A 348 -13.08 -0.99 -5.59
N GLN A 349 -11.88 -1.50 -5.85
CA GLN A 349 -10.77 -0.76 -6.42
C GLN A 349 -10.79 -0.93 -7.94
N HIS A 350 -10.67 0.18 -8.68
CA HIS A 350 -10.75 0.23 -10.14
C HIS A 350 -12.01 -0.48 -10.70
N PRO A 351 -13.22 -0.15 -10.23
CA PRO A 351 -14.42 -0.83 -10.68
C PRO A 351 -14.58 -0.73 -12.20
N ASN A 352 -14.72 -1.88 -12.86
CA ASN A 352 -14.88 -2.04 -14.31
C ASN A 352 -16.30 -2.54 -14.68
N PHE A 353 -17.25 -2.35 -13.78
CA PHE A 353 -18.64 -2.76 -13.90
C PHE A 353 -19.56 -1.66 -13.38
N PRO A 354 -20.84 -1.64 -13.79
CA PRO A 354 -21.81 -0.66 -13.29
C PRO A 354 -22.10 -0.91 -11.81
N ILE A 355 -22.23 0.18 -11.04
CA ILE A 355 -22.65 0.17 -9.64
C ILE A 355 -23.86 1.08 -9.50
N ALA A 356 -24.96 0.58 -8.97
CA ALA A 356 -26.18 1.34 -8.75
C ALA A 356 -25.91 2.55 -7.83
N PRO A 357 -26.24 3.79 -8.26
CA PRO A 357 -25.85 5.00 -7.52
C PRO A 357 -26.42 5.08 -6.10
N ASP A 358 -27.61 4.54 -5.88
CA ASP A 358 -28.30 4.49 -4.59
C ASP A 358 -27.65 3.50 -3.59
N LEU A 359 -26.91 2.52 -4.10
CA LEU A 359 -26.17 1.55 -3.31
C LEU A 359 -24.73 1.96 -2.97
N ILE A 360 -24.31 3.17 -3.37
CA ILE A 360 -22.98 3.68 -3.09
C ILE A 360 -22.95 4.35 -1.71
N GLU A 361 -22.07 3.88 -0.84
CA GLU A 361 -21.85 4.43 0.49
C GLU A 361 -20.73 5.49 0.51
N PHE A 362 -19.64 5.26 -0.27
CA PHE A 362 -18.48 6.14 -0.26
C PHE A 362 -17.69 6.04 -1.56
N LYS A 363 -17.06 7.15 -1.95
CA LYS A 363 -16.12 7.20 -3.09
C LYS A 363 -14.89 7.99 -2.73
N LYS A 364 -13.72 7.50 -3.11
CA LYS A 364 -12.46 8.25 -3.02
C LYS A 364 -11.51 7.85 -4.14
N VAL A 365 -10.73 8.80 -4.60
CA VAL A 365 -9.62 8.55 -5.50
C VAL A 365 -8.33 8.66 -4.70
N PHE A 366 -7.54 7.58 -4.67
CA PHE A 366 -6.20 7.56 -4.13
C PHE A 366 -5.19 7.75 -5.25
N ARG A 367 -4.07 8.40 -4.95
CA ARG A 367 -2.94 8.46 -5.87
C ARG A 367 -1.95 7.38 -5.50
N THR A 368 -1.72 6.44 -6.41
CA THR A 368 -0.85 5.28 -6.22
C THR A 368 0.33 5.33 -7.18
N PRO A 369 1.55 4.95 -6.75
CA PRO A 369 2.72 4.95 -7.61
C PRO A 369 2.62 3.88 -8.69
N ILE A 370 3.15 4.19 -9.87
CA ILE A 370 3.36 3.22 -10.96
C ILE A 370 4.79 2.70 -10.83
N TYR A 371 4.92 1.38 -10.70
CA TYR A 371 6.21 0.71 -10.63
C TYR A 371 6.66 0.30 -12.03
N ASP A 372 7.30 1.23 -12.74
CA ASP A 372 7.93 1.00 -14.02
C ASP A 372 9.47 0.84 -13.89
N ARG A 373 10.17 0.67 -15.01
CA ARG A 373 11.63 0.49 -15.00
C ARG A 373 12.36 1.67 -14.36
N ALA A 374 11.90 2.90 -14.60
CA ALA A 374 12.55 4.10 -14.09
C ALA A 374 12.37 4.23 -12.58
N SER A 375 11.15 4.10 -12.09
CA SER A 375 10.83 4.19 -10.66
C SER A 375 11.48 3.06 -9.86
N VAL A 376 11.47 1.83 -10.39
CA VAL A 376 12.11 0.67 -9.72
C VAL A 376 13.63 0.83 -9.66
N ALA A 377 14.27 1.32 -10.72
CA ALA A 377 15.71 1.62 -10.70
C ALA A 377 16.05 2.68 -9.65
N ALA A 378 15.19 3.70 -9.49
CA ALA A 378 15.39 4.77 -8.52
C ALA A 378 15.34 4.28 -7.05
N ILE A 379 14.61 3.22 -6.73
CA ILE A 379 14.46 2.72 -5.35
C ILE A 379 15.81 2.53 -4.65
N ARG A 380 16.77 1.92 -5.34
CA ARG A 380 18.10 1.63 -4.78
C ARG A 380 18.91 2.89 -4.47
N GLU A 381 18.66 3.97 -5.21
CA GLU A 381 19.41 5.23 -5.10
C GLU A 381 18.72 6.27 -4.22
N LEU A 382 17.39 6.19 -4.03
CA LEU A 382 16.63 7.14 -3.21
C LEU A 382 17.27 7.45 -1.84
N PRO A 383 17.82 6.46 -1.09
CA PRO A 383 18.46 6.73 0.20
C PRO A 383 19.64 7.72 0.12
N SER A 384 20.31 7.86 -1.05
CA SER A 384 21.43 8.77 -1.25
C SER A 384 21.05 10.25 -1.27
N LEU A 385 19.75 10.56 -1.37
CA LEU A 385 19.22 11.92 -1.28
C LEU A 385 19.25 12.46 0.15
N ASN A 386 19.17 11.56 1.14
CA ASN A 386 19.05 11.93 2.55
C ASN A 386 20.33 12.62 3.09
N GLY A 387 20.13 13.64 3.93
CA GLY A 387 21.20 14.37 4.62
C GLY A 387 21.77 15.55 3.84
N LYS A 388 21.45 15.72 2.56
CA LYS A 388 21.89 16.85 1.75
C LYS A 388 20.98 18.06 1.98
N LEU A 389 21.55 19.25 2.16
CA LEU A 389 20.81 20.52 2.38
C LEU A 389 19.74 20.40 3.49
N ASN A 390 20.07 19.72 4.59
CA ASN A 390 19.16 19.49 5.73
C ASN A 390 17.84 18.79 5.35
N THR A 391 17.85 17.99 4.29
CA THR A 391 16.65 17.37 3.70
C THR A 391 16.71 15.85 3.79
N TYR A 392 15.56 15.26 4.13
CA TYR A 392 15.39 13.82 4.26
C TYR A 392 14.10 13.40 3.56
N TYR A 393 14.04 12.14 3.15
CA TYR A 393 12.93 11.57 2.41
C TYR A 393 12.58 10.21 3.00
N CYS A 394 11.29 9.92 3.12
CA CYS A 394 10.76 8.60 3.45
C CYS A 394 9.41 8.39 2.78
N GLY A 395 8.95 7.15 2.72
CA GLY A 395 7.67 6.81 2.12
C GLY A 395 7.65 5.39 1.59
N SER A 396 6.48 4.93 1.19
CA SER A 396 6.29 3.59 0.64
C SER A 396 7.06 3.35 -0.66
N HIS A 397 7.37 4.40 -1.41
CA HIS A 397 8.15 4.35 -2.65
C HIS A 397 9.64 4.05 -2.44
N PHE A 398 10.11 3.94 -1.20
CA PHE A 398 11.46 3.44 -0.88
C PHE A 398 11.57 1.92 -0.94
N GLY A 399 10.50 1.21 -1.28
CA GLY A 399 10.46 -0.25 -1.38
C GLY A 399 9.31 -0.75 -2.23
N PHE A 400 8.55 -1.71 -1.72
CA PHE A 400 7.46 -2.37 -2.43
C PHE A 400 6.10 -1.65 -2.34
N GLY A 401 6.06 -0.47 -1.72
CA GLY A 401 4.84 0.34 -1.63
C GLY A 401 3.93 -0.02 -0.45
N LEU A 402 4.45 -0.63 0.59
CA LEU A 402 3.69 -1.19 1.69
C LEU A 402 3.98 -0.47 3.02
N HIS A 403 3.23 -0.77 4.09
CA HIS A 403 3.44 -0.17 5.42
C HIS A 403 4.84 -0.45 5.97
N GLU A 404 5.37 -1.64 5.74
CA GLU A 404 6.72 -2.00 6.17
C GLU A 404 7.77 -1.06 5.56
N ASP A 405 7.61 -0.69 4.28
CA ASP A 405 8.51 0.25 3.62
C ASP A 405 8.39 1.66 4.18
N CYS A 406 7.16 2.07 4.55
CA CYS A 406 6.93 3.35 5.23
C CYS A 406 7.70 3.42 6.56
N VAL A 407 7.60 2.37 7.37
CA VAL A 407 8.27 2.30 8.68
C VAL A 407 9.78 2.21 8.51
N ASN A 408 10.26 1.36 7.60
CA ASN A 408 11.69 1.17 7.35
C ASN A 408 12.36 2.45 6.85
N SER A 409 11.75 3.16 5.90
CA SER A 409 12.30 4.40 5.38
C SER A 409 12.27 5.53 6.41
N ALA A 410 11.21 5.62 7.22
CA ALA A 410 11.14 6.58 8.32
C ALA A 410 12.20 6.31 9.40
N ALA A 411 12.42 5.04 9.76
CA ALA A 411 13.47 4.64 10.70
C ALA A 411 14.89 4.93 10.14
N ALA A 412 15.09 4.73 8.84
CA ALA A 412 16.36 5.07 8.19
C ALA A 412 16.62 6.58 8.23
N ALA A 413 15.61 7.41 7.93
CA ALA A 413 15.73 8.86 8.04
C ALA A 413 15.99 9.32 9.49
N ALA A 414 15.29 8.74 10.47
CA ALA A 414 15.50 9.03 11.88
C ALA A 414 16.92 8.67 12.34
N ARG A 415 17.47 7.53 11.89
CA ARG A 415 18.85 7.12 12.18
C ARG A 415 19.86 8.14 11.67
N MET A 416 19.69 8.65 10.46
CA MET A 416 20.57 9.70 9.92
C MET A 416 20.47 11.00 10.70
N LEU A 417 19.38 11.23 11.40
CA LEU A 417 19.17 12.33 12.35
C LEU A 417 19.69 11.98 13.77
N GLY A 418 20.39 10.86 13.91
CA GLY A 418 20.97 10.42 15.18
C GLY A 418 19.93 9.93 16.20
N VAL A 419 18.82 9.37 15.71
CA VAL A 419 17.81 8.70 16.54
C VAL A 419 17.79 7.22 16.17
N GLU A 420 18.34 6.41 17.05
CA GLU A 420 18.30 4.95 16.88
C GLU A 420 16.95 4.42 17.38
N TRP A 421 16.20 3.82 16.46
CA TRP A 421 15.08 2.97 16.84
C TRP A 421 15.66 1.60 17.17
N GLY A 422 15.83 1.26 18.46
CA GLY A 422 16.54 0.08 18.94
C GLY A 422 16.20 -1.18 18.13
N ARG A 423 17.10 -2.18 18.08
CA ARG A 423 16.80 -3.47 17.46
C ARG A 423 15.74 -4.21 18.27
N ALA A 424 14.82 -4.88 17.58
CA ALA A 424 13.82 -5.75 18.21
C ALA A 424 14.48 -6.96 18.88
#